data_26584395a70142f8730b2df3573068cf
#
_entry.id   26584395a70142f8730b2df3573068cf
#
_cell.length_a   1.000
_cell.length_b   1.000
_cell.length_c   1.000
_cell.angle_alpha   90.00
_cell.angle_beta   90.00
_cell.angle_gamma   90.00
#
_symmetry.space_group_name_H-M   'P 1'
#
loop_
_entity.id
_entity.type
_entity.pdbx_description
1 polymer ?
#
loop_
_entity_poly.entity_id
_entity_poly.type
_entity_poly.pdbx_seq_one_letter_code
_entity_poly.pdbx_strand_id
1 'polypeptide(L)'
;MSHPRDIPHGPCVECKSETTYVEQSGYAKWYNGPNGIICKRCWNNFREKVMLPGLCVRCNTAYTHHGWTMTEKGTICQTCYRSYYNKLKRKGNCSICKITEHTHWAFHKEHGRICGTCSSAIKVKKIKKETLSHYSNGKIKCATCGYNKNINALQLDHIEGGGNVSRKKMGGSKLKGGWGYYLKLRKAGYPEGYQVLCANCNVIKKEEVDPRGV
;
A
#
# COMPACT_ATOMS: atom_id res chain seq x y z
N MET A 1 33.61 9.21 -1.24
CA MET A 1 32.92 8.31 -0.27
C MET A 1 32.70 7.00 -0.96
N SER A 2 33.42 5.93 -0.58
CA SER A 2 33.27 4.59 -1.14
C SER A 2 31.88 4.04 -0.81
N HIS A 3 31.23 3.43 -1.81
CA HIS A 3 29.90 2.86 -1.66
C HIS A 3 29.97 1.68 -0.64
N PRO A 4 28.97 1.44 0.22
CA PRO A 4 28.95 0.33 1.20
C PRO A 4 29.12 -1.08 0.60
N ARG A 5 29.23 -1.18 -0.72
CA ARG A 5 29.40 -2.42 -1.50
C ARG A 5 30.85 -2.87 -1.68
N ASP A 6 31.82 -2.00 -1.33
CA ASP A 6 33.25 -2.24 -1.55
C ASP A 6 33.98 -2.76 -0.29
N ILE A 7 33.23 -3.25 0.71
CA ILE A 7 33.83 -3.88 1.88
C ILE A 7 34.33 -5.25 1.42
N PRO A 8 35.66 -5.50 1.38
CA PRO A 8 36.19 -6.84 1.14
C PRO A 8 35.72 -7.71 2.30
N HIS A 9 34.79 -8.61 2.02
CA HIS A 9 34.47 -9.66 2.98
C HIS A 9 35.67 -10.59 3.05
N GLY A 10 36.24 -10.76 4.22
CA GLY A 10 37.34 -11.67 4.47
C GLY A 10 36.98 -13.13 4.10
N PRO A 11 37.95 -14.05 4.16
CA PRO A 11 37.71 -15.44 3.76
C PRO A 11 36.55 -16.07 4.56
N CYS A 12 35.82 -16.96 3.90
CA CYS A 12 34.73 -17.72 4.52
C CYS A 12 35.22 -18.41 5.80
N VAL A 13 34.60 -18.15 6.93
CA VAL A 13 35.04 -18.73 8.23
C VAL A 13 34.96 -20.25 8.26
N GLU A 14 34.10 -20.86 7.44
CA GLU A 14 33.89 -22.32 7.38
C GLU A 14 34.89 -23.03 6.45
N CYS A 15 35.02 -22.58 5.20
CA CYS A 15 35.84 -23.26 4.18
C CYS A 15 37.10 -22.49 3.77
N LYS A 16 37.36 -21.35 4.38
CA LYS A 16 38.50 -20.46 4.09
C LYS A 16 38.56 -19.95 2.65
N SER A 17 37.54 -20.14 1.85
CA SER A 17 37.48 -19.62 0.49
C SER A 17 37.45 -18.09 0.49
N GLU A 18 38.29 -17.49 -0.31
CA GLU A 18 38.33 -16.05 -0.53
C GLU A 18 37.26 -15.58 -1.56
N THR A 19 36.66 -16.54 -2.26
CA THR A 19 35.65 -16.27 -3.29
C THR A 19 34.29 -16.82 -2.90
N THR A 20 33.25 -16.17 -3.36
CA THR A 20 31.86 -16.60 -3.26
C THR A 20 31.17 -16.54 -4.61
N TYR A 21 29.96 -17.09 -4.68
CA TYR A 21 29.13 -16.98 -5.89
C TYR A 21 28.85 -15.52 -6.23
N VAL A 22 29.11 -15.17 -7.48
CA VAL A 22 28.79 -13.86 -8.05
C VAL A 22 27.43 -13.99 -8.76
N GLU A 23 26.46 -13.20 -8.38
CA GLU A 23 25.15 -13.17 -9.07
C GLU A 23 25.30 -12.56 -10.47
N GLN A 24 24.28 -12.74 -11.33
CA GLN A 24 24.23 -12.14 -12.68
C GLN A 24 24.37 -10.61 -12.65
N SER A 25 24.13 -9.99 -11.52
CA SER A 25 24.36 -8.57 -11.23
C SER A 25 25.83 -8.17 -11.06
N GLY A 26 26.77 -9.15 -11.08
CA GLY A 26 28.20 -8.92 -10.84
C GLY A 26 28.61 -8.77 -9.37
N TYR A 27 27.69 -8.95 -8.42
CA TYR A 27 27.97 -8.79 -6.99
C TYR A 27 28.22 -10.13 -6.30
N ALA A 28 29.33 -10.19 -5.53
CA ALA A 28 29.64 -11.31 -4.65
C ALA A 28 28.69 -11.32 -3.46
N LYS A 29 28.04 -12.46 -3.17
CA LYS A 29 27.08 -12.60 -2.09
C LYS A 29 27.61 -13.39 -0.94
N TRP A 30 27.78 -12.73 0.20
CA TRP A 30 28.19 -13.30 1.47
C TRP A 30 27.01 -13.37 2.45
N TYR A 31 27.09 -14.28 3.41
CA TYR A 31 26.00 -14.55 4.36
C TYR A 31 26.53 -14.53 5.79
N ASN A 32 25.73 -14.08 6.73
CA ASN A 32 26.03 -14.20 8.15
C ASN A 32 25.71 -15.65 8.60
N GLY A 33 26.75 -16.42 8.90
CA GLY A 33 26.67 -17.73 9.53
C GLY A 33 26.77 -17.62 11.06
N PRO A 34 26.66 -18.77 11.76
CA PRO A 34 26.73 -18.79 13.23
C PRO A 34 28.08 -18.32 13.79
N ASN A 35 29.17 -18.57 13.07
CA ASN A 35 30.54 -18.26 13.49
C ASN A 35 31.15 -17.07 12.72
N GLY A 36 30.37 -16.35 11.92
CA GLY A 36 30.83 -15.22 11.13
C GLY A 36 30.39 -15.30 9.66
N ILE A 37 31.09 -14.56 8.79
CA ILE A 37 30.74 -14.45 7.37
C ILE A 37 31.10 -15.72 6.61
N ILE A 38 30.14 -16.28 5.84
CA ILE A 38 30.29 -17.50 5.07
C ILE A 38 29.92 -17.30 3.59
N CYS A 39 30.59 -18.03 2.70
CA CYS A 39 30.29 -18.03 1.28
C CYS A 39 28.95 -18.72 0.95
N LYS A 40 28.45 -18.53 -0.27
CA LYS A 40 27.18 -19.13 -0.72
C LYS A 40 27.12 -20.64 -0.58
N ARG A 41 28.24 -21.33 -0.87
CA ARG A 41 28.32 -22.80 -0.76
C ARG A 41 28.16 -23.25 0.68
N CYS A 42 28.91 -22.64 1.62
CA CYS A 42 28.80 -22.96 3.04
C CYS A 42 27.43 -22.57 3.61
N TRP A 43 26.86 -21.44 3.16
CA TRP A 43 25.51 -21.05 3.52
C TRP A 43 24.47 -22.07 3.06
N ASN A 44 24.55 -22.60 1.84
CA ASN A 44 23.64 -23.62 1.36
C ASN A 44 23.77 -24.92 2.20
N ASN A 45 25.00 -25.39 2.43
CA ASN A 45 25.26 -26.55 3.27
C ASN A 45 24.78 -26.36 4.72
N PHE A 46 25.03 -25.20 5.28
CA PHE A 46 24.52 -24.81 6.61
C PHE A 46 23.00 -24.81 6.62
N ARG A 47 22.40 -24.17 5.64
CA ARG A 47 20.96 -24.08 5.46
C ARG A 47 20.33 -25.46 5.29
N GLU A 48 20.93 -26.39 4.53
CA GLU A 48 20.47 -27.77 4.39
C GLU A 48 20.57 -28.53 5.70
N LYS A 49 21.67 -28.38 6.44
CA LYS A 49 21.86 -29.06 7.74
C LYS A 49 20.93 -28.53 8.84
N VAL A 50 20.71 -27.22 8.88
CA VAL A 50 19.82 -26.57 9.87
C VAL A 50 18.35 -26.68 9.47
N MET A 51 18.10 -26.95 8.19
CA MET A 51 16.74 -27.12 7.64
C MET A 51 16.35 -28.59 7.44
N LEU A 52 17.17 -29.54 7.92
CA LEU A 52 16.69 -30.94 8.11
C LEU A 52 15.63 -30.92 9.21
N PRO A 53 14.42 -31.20 8.87
CA PRO A 53 13.29 -30.78 9.67
C PRO A 53 13.03 -31.71 10.81
N GLY A 54 12.98 -31.15 11.97
CA GLY A 54 11.94 -31.60 12.86
C GLY A 54 10.57 -31.28 12.23
N LEU A 55 9.57 -31.98 12.71
CA LEU A 55 8.19 -31.69 12.35
C LEU A 55 7.85 -30.22 12.74
N CYS A 56 7.08 -29.53 11.94
CA CYS A 56 6.56 -28.23 12.33
C CYS A 56 5.79 -28.35 13.64
N VAL A 57 6.25 -27.68 14.69
CA VAL A 57 5.61 -27.75 16.03
C VAL A 57 4.15 -27.29 16.04
N ARG A 58 3.64 -26.76 14.94
CA ARG A 58 2.30 -26.25 14.83
C ARG A 58 1.34 -27.07 13.98
N CYS A 59 1.78 -27.59 12.85
CA CYS A 59 0.96 -28.38 11.93
C CYS A 59 1.51 -29.78 11.67
N ASN A 60 2.58 -30.13 12.35
CA ASN A 60 3.24 -31.45 12.27
C ASN A 60 3.71 -31.86 10.86
N THR A 61 3.84 -30.90 9.92
CA THR A 61 4.37 -31.20 8.60
C THR A 61 5.88 -31.38 8.63
N ALA A 62 6.39 -32.37 7.90
CA ALA A 62 7.81 -32.58 7.71
C ALA A 62 8.38 -31.88 6.48
N TYR A 63 7.50 -31.31 5.65
CA TYR A 63 7.87 -30.69 4.37
C TYR A 63 7.23 -29.31 4.17
N THR A 64 8.00 -28.39 3.59
CA THR A 64 7.49 -27.09 3.14
C THR A 64 8.25 -26.58 1.93
N HIS A 65 7.53 -26.07 0.91
CA HIS A 65 8.11 -25.42 -0.27
C HIS A 65 8.76 -24.06 0.03
N HIS A 66 8.43 -23.44 1.16
CA HIS A 66 8.78 -22.05 1.44
C HIS A 66 9.81 -21.88 2.57
N GLY A 67 10.37 -22.98 3.07
CA GLY A 67 11.37 -22.95 4.14
C GLY A 67 10.78 -22.97 5.56
N TRP A 68 11.67 -22.86 6.53
CA TRP A 68 11.40 -23.01 7.96
C TRP A 68 11.82 -21.76 8.72
N THR A 69 11.19 -21.51 9.84
CA THR A 69 11.56 -20.42 10.77
C THR A 69 11.74 -21.02 12.16
N MET A 70 12.88 -20.71 12.79
CA MET A 70 13.13 -21.07 14.18
C MET A 70 12.40 -20.11 15.11
N THR A 71 11.76 -20.64 16.14
CA THR A 71 11.11 -19.87 17.20
C THR A 71 11.54 -20.41 18.56
N GLU A 72 11.29 -19.68 19.63
CA GLU A 72 11.55 -20.17 21.00
C GLU A 72 10.85 -21.50 21.33
N LYS A 73 9.75 -21.80 20.64
CA LYS A 73 8.95 -23.02 20.80
C LYS A 73 9.35 -24.15 19.84
N GLY A 74 10.41 -23.94 19.04
CA GLY A 74 10.87 -24.89 18.03
C GLY A 74 10.67 -24.41 16.61
N THR A 75 10.89 -25.30 15.65
CA THR A 75 10.86 -24.99 14.22
C THR A 75 9.42 -24.97 13.69
N ILE A 76 9.04 -23.92 12.99
CA ILE A 76 7.74 -23.81 12.32
C ILE A 76 7.91 -23.64 10.81
N CYS A 77 7.02 -24.27 10.04
CA CYS A 77 7.00 -24.09 8.59
C CYS A 77 6.55 -22.67 8.22
N GLN A 78 7.01 -22.18 7.07
CA GLN A 78 6.74 -20.81 6.62
C GLN A 78 5.23 -20.50 6.50
N THR A 79 4.42 -21.50 6.15
CA THR A 79 2.94 -21.33 6.11
C THR A 79 2.38 -21.03 7.50
N CYS A 80 2.78 -21.78 8.52
CA CYS A 80 2.38 -21.56 9.89
C CYS A 80 2.91 -20.24 10.45
N TYR A 81 4.17 -19.90 10.11
CA TYR A 81 4.77 -18.60 10.47
C TYR A 81 3.98 -17.43 9.88
N ARG A 82 3.71 -17.47 8.58
CA ARG A 82 2.90 -16.42 7.91
C ARG A 82 1.50 -16.29 8.51
N SER A 83 0.84 -17.43 8.75
CA SER A 83 -0.49 -17.44 9.38
C SER A 83 -0.46 -16.83 10.79
N TYR A 84 0.51 -17.19 11.61
CA TYR A 84 0.69 -16.65 12.96
C TYR A 84 1.01 -15.15 12.92
N TYR A 85 1.97 -14.74 12.08
CA TYR A 85 2.38 -13.35 11.94
C TYR A 85 1.27 -12.46 11.38
N ASN A 86 0.46 -13.00 10.44
CA ASN A 86 -0.70 -12.30 9.92
C ASN A 86 -1.81 -12.14 10.98
N LYS A 87 -2.00 -13.14 11.85
CA LYS A 87 -2.91 -12.99 13.00
C LYS A 87 -2.45 -11.90 13.97
N LEU A 88 -1.16 -11.85 14.29
CA LEU A 88 -0.61 -10.80 15.17
C LEU A 88 -0.73 -9.41 14.53
N LYS A 89 -0.48 -9.30 13.22
CA LYS A 89 -0.65 -8.04 12.48
C LYS A 89 -2.11 -7.58 12.44
N ARG A 90 -3.08 -8.48 12.56
CA ARG A 90 -4.51 -8.14 12.53
C ARG A 90 -4.99 -7.50 13.83
N LYS A 91 -4.33 -7.75 14.95
CA LYS A 91 -4.69 -7.16 16.23
C LYS A 91 -4.14 -5.75 16.38
N GLY A 92 -4.93 -4.87 16.91
CA GLY A 92 -4.56 -3.49 17.18
C GLY A 92 -5.72 -2.76 17.84
N ASN A 93 -5.59 -1.46 18.03
CA ASN A 93 -6.68 -0.59 18.45
C ASN A 93 -6.64 0.66 17.54
N CYS A 94 -7.70 0.87 16.77
CA CYS A 94 -7.80 2.04 15.94
C CYS A 94 -8.17 3.26 16.80
N SER A 95 -7.33 4.27 16.81
CA SER A 95 -7.59 5.49 17.57
C SER A 95 -8.85 6.24 17.13
N ILE A 96 -9.29 6.02 15.88
CA ILE A 96 -10.46 6.70 15.30
C ILE A 96 -11.74 5.89 15.50
N CYS A 97 -11.82 4.67 14.96
CA CYS A 97 -13.05 3.86 14.98
C CYS A 97 -13.08 2.78 16.06
N LYS A 98 -12.04 2.70 16.89
CA LYS A 98 -11.89 1.77 18.03
C LYS A 98 -11.90 0.27 17.67
N ILE A 99 -11.91 -0.08 16.39
CA ILE A 99 -11.81 -1.49 15.97
C ILE A 99 -10.49 -2.10 16.45
N THR A 100 -10.54 -3.34 16.93
CA THR A 100 -9.40 -4.05 17.49
C THR A 100 -8.76 -5.06 16.52
N GLU A 101 -9.44 -5.41 15.45
CA GLU A 101 -8.94 -6.31 14.42
C GLU A 101 -9.10 -5.72 13.02
N HIS A 102 -8.01 -5.71 12.25
CA HIS A 102 -8.00 -5.28 10.86
C HIS A 102 -6.85 -5.92 10.10
N THR A 103 -7.03 -6.14 8.80
CA THR A 103 -5.99 -6.76 7.93
C THR A 103 -4.77 -5.87 7.74
N HIS A 104 -4.94 -4.57 7.87
CA HIS A 104 -3.88 -3.59 7.67
C HIS A 104 -3.97 -2.45 8.70
N TRP A 105 -2.83 -2.07 9.25
CA TRP A 105 -2.68 -0.96 10.18
C TRP A 105 -1.71 0.06 9.62
N ALA A 106 -1.96 1.34 9.87
CA ALA A 106 -1.09 2.44 9.51
C ALA A 106 -0.85 3.33 10.74
N PHE A 107 0.26 4.08 10.72
CA PHE A 107 0.51 5.14 11.69
C PHE A 107 0.20 6.49 11.04
N HIS A 108 -0.65 7.28 11.69
CA HIS A 108 -1.00 8.62 11.25
C HIS A 108 -0.42 9.65 12.22
N LYS A 109 0.19 10.70 11.69
CA LYS A 109 0.90 11.72 12.49
C LYS A 109 0.05 12.30 13.62
N GLU A 110 -1.21 12.60 13.35
CA GLU A 110 -2.14 13.25 14.31
C GLU A 110 -2.97 12.25 15.12
N HIS A 111 -3.24 11.07 14.57
CA HIS A 111 -4.14 10.09 15.17
C HIS A 111 -3.43 8.87 15.74
N GLY A 112 -2.10 8.74 15.57
CA GLY A 112 -1.37 7.56 15.99
C GLY A 112 -1.73 6.33 15.15
N ARG A 113 -1.92 5.18 15.78
CA ARG A 113 -2.23 3.92 15.10
C ARG A 113 -3.69 3.86 14.66
N ILE A 114 -3.92 3.67 13.37
CA ILE A 114 -5.25 3.61 12.74
C ILE A 114 -5.39 2.38 11.85
N CYS A 115 -6.62 1.88 11.70
CA CYS A 115 -6.89 0.79 10.76
C CYS A 115 -6.84 1.27 9.30
N GLY A 116 -6.66 0.33 8.36
CA GLY A 116 -6.56 0.62 6.93
C GLY A 116 -7.77 1.35 6.37
N THR A 117 -8.98 1.05 6.88
CA THR A 117 -10.21 1.77 6.50
C THR A 117 -10.15 3.25 6.87
N CYS A 118 -9.78 3.57 8.12
CA CYS A 118 -9.63 4.96 8.55
C CYS A 118 -8.50 5.67 7.81
N SER A 119 -7.36 4.98 7.58
CA SER A 119 -6.27 5.51 6.78
C SER A 119 -6.71 5.86 5.35
N SER A 120 -7.47 4.98 4.72
CA SER A 120 -8.03 5.23 3.38
C SER A 120 -9.02 6.38 3.38
N ALA A 121 -9.91 6.45 4.36
CA ALA A 121 -10.88 7.55 4.49
C ALA A 121 -10.21 8.92 4.62
N ILE A 122 -9.14 9.02 5.42
CA ILE A 122 -8.35 10.25 5.53
C ILE A 122 -7.75 10.65 4.18
N LYS A 123 -7.13 9.70 3.46
CA LYS A 123 -6.55 9.95 2.14
C LYS A 123 -7.59 10.42 1.13
N VAL A 124 -8.77 9.79 1.13
CA VAL A 124 -9.90 10.17 0.26
C VAL A 124 -10.38 11.59 0.57
N LYS A 125 -10.57 11.94 1.85
CA LYS A 125 -10.96 13.28 2.26
C LYS A 125 -9.91 14.32 1.86
N LYS A 126 -8.63 14.02 2.03
CA LYS A 126 -7.52 14.91 1.66
C LYS A 126 -7.53 15.20 0.17
N ILE A 127 -7.55 14.18 -0.70
CA ILE A 127 -7.52 14.38 -2.15
C ILE A 127 -8.79 15.08 -2.66
N LYS A 128 -9.96 14.77 -2.09
CA LYS A 128 -11.21 15.48 -2.42
C LYS A 128 -11.09 16.96 -2.08
N LYS A 129 -10.63 17.30 -0.87
CA LYS A 129 -10.46 18.71 -0.44
C LYS A 129 -9.49 19.45 -1.35
N GLU A 130 -8.36 18.83 -1.68
CA GLU A 130 -7.33 19.36 -2.58
C GLU A 130 -7.92 19.66 -3.97
N THR A 131 -8.62 18.68 -4.56
CA THR A 131 -9.21 18.82 -5.89
C THR A 131 -10.31 19.88 -5.93
N LEU A 132 -11.23 19.87 -4.95
CA LEU A 132 -12.30 20.87 -4.89
C LEU A 132 -11.73 22.27 -4.64
N SER A 133 -10.69 22.40 -3.82
CA SER A 133 -9.99 23.66 -3.58
C SER A 133 -9.40 24.23 -4.88
N HIS A 134 -8.75 23.37 -5.68
CA HIS A 134 -8.20 23.78 -6.97
C HIS A 134 -9.28 24.35 -7.89
N TYR A 135 -10.36 23.61 -8.13
CA TYR A 135 -11.43 24.01 -9.06
C TYR A 135 -12.41 25.05 -8.52
N SER A 136 -12.23 25.52 -7.30
CA SER A 136 -13.00 26.63 -6.70
C SER A 136 -12.12 27.79 -6.25
N ASN A 137 -10.90 27.89 -6.78
CA ASN A 137 -9.94 28.96 -6.45
C ASN A 137 -9.75 29.13 -4.92
N GLY A 138 -9.59 28.01 -4.22
CA GLY A 138 -9.36 27.97 -2.76
C GLY A 138 -10.62 28.09 -1.88
N LYS A 139 -11.76 28.51 -2.43
CA LYS A 139 -12.96 28.85 -1.62
C LYS A 139 -13.84 27.67 -1.23
N ILE A 140 -13.68 26.51 -1.87
CA ILE A 140 -14.44 25.24 -1.66
C ILE A 140 -15.94 25.50 -1.49
N LYS A 141 -16.58 26.07 -2.51
CA LYS A 141 -18.01 26.38 -2.55
C LYS A 141 -18.63 25.96 -3.87
N CYS A 142 -19.95 25.78 -3.88
CA CYS A 142 -20.73 25.58 -5.09
C CYS A 142 -20.61 26.80 -5.99
N ALA A 143 -20.31 26.61 -7.27
CA ALA A 143 -20.19 27.67 -8.26
C ALA A 143 -21.53 28.40 -8.51
N THR A 144 -22.66 27.66 -8.42
CA THR A 144 -24.00 28.21 -8.69
C THR A 144 -24.60 28.89 -7.46
N CYS A 145 -24.75 28.19 -6.33
CA CYS A 145 -25.49 28.73 -5.17
C CYS A 145 -24.60 29.15 -3.99
N GLY A 146 -23.28 29.03 -4.12
CA GLY A 146 -22.33 29.43 -3.07
C GLY A 146 -22.27 28.50 -1.86
N TYR A 147 -23.03 27.37 -1.82
CA TYR A 147 -23.04 26.44 -0.69
C TYR A 147 -21.63 25.96 -0.34
N ASN A 148 -21.26 26.06 0.96
CA ASN A 148 -19.92 25.69 1.45
C ASN A 148 -19.93 24.99 2.83
N LYS A 149 -21.11 24.72 3.42
CA LYS A 149 -21.23 24.24 4.79
C LYS A 149 -20.69 22.80 4.98
N ASN A 150 -20.83 21.94 3.97
CA ASN A 150 -20.38 20.54 4.05
C ASN A 150 -19.70 20.11 2.76
N ILE A 151 -18.41 19.85 2.84
CA ILE A 151 -17.60 19.40 1.70
C ILE A 151 -18.09 18.07 1.11
N ASN A 152 -18.78 17.22 1.90
CA ASN A 152 -19.31 15.97 1.39
C ASN A 152 -20.47 16.17 0.42
N ALA A 153 -21.20 17.26 0.55
CA ALA A 153 -22.27 17.67 -0.36
C ALA A 153 -21.75 18.35 -1.66
N LEU A 154 -20.46 18.66 -1.71
CA LEU A 154 -19.83 19.22 -2.90
C LEU A 154 -19.28 18.11 -3.80
N GLN A 155 -19.45 18.29 -5.09
CA GLN A 155 -19.04 17.35 -6.13
C GLN A 155 -18.29 18.10 -7.23
N LEU A 156 -17.36 17.40 -7.89
CA LEU A 156 -16.74 17.89 -9.12
C LEU A 156 -17.63 17.54 -10.30
N ASP A 157 -17.95 18.52 -11.11
CA ASP A 157 -18.79 18.41 -12.29
C ASP A 157 -18.08 18.94 -13.54
N HIS A 158 -18.43 18.41 -14.72
CA HIS A 158 -17.92 18.91 -15.99
C HIS A 158 -18.77 20.11 -16.44
N ILE A 159 -18.14 21.23 -16.78
CA ILE A 159 -18.84 22.45 -17.20
C ILE A 159 -19.74 22.15 -18.40
N GLU A 160 -19.21 21.49 -19.42
CA GLU A 160 -19.92 21.16 -20.67
C GLU A 160 -20.71 19.82 -20.59
N GLY A 161 -20.85 19.22 -19.40
CA GLY A 161 -21.45 17.90 -19.26
C GLY A 161 -20.50 16.78 -19.70
N GLY A 162 -21.06 15.61 -20.10
CA GLY A 162 -20.24 14.49 -20.62
C GLY A 162 -19.40 13.71 -19.60
N GLY A 163 -19.66 13.89 -18.30
CA GLY A 163 -18.91 13.25 -17.22
C GLY A 163 -18.79 11.73 -17.32
N ASN A 164 -19.80 11.06 -17.86
CA ASN A 164 -19.78 9.61 -18.11
C ASN A 164 -18.76 9.22 -19.19
N VAL A 165 -18.67 10.01 -20.27
CA VAL A 165 -17.71 9.78 -21.36
C VAL A 165 -16.30 10.01 -20.88
N SER A 166 -16.05 11.12 -20.19
CA SER A 166 -14.74 11.42 -19.59
C SER A 166 -14.30 10.34 -18.63
N ARG A 167 -15.19 9.86 -17.76
CA ARG A 167 -14.89 8.77 -16.80
C ARG A 167 -14.56 7.47 -17.50
N LYS A 168 -15.27 7.12 -18.60
CA LYS A 168 -14.96 5.95 -19.42
C LYS A 168 -13.57 6.06 -20.07
N LYS A 169 -13.24 7.20 -20.66
CA LYS A 169 -11.93 7.46 -21.27
C LYS A 169 -10.78 7.36 -20.23
N MET A 170 -11.00 7.80 -19.02
CA MET A 170 -10.00 7.74 -17.94
C MET A 170 -9.83 6.36 -17.28
N GLY A 171 -10.51 5.31 -17.73
CA GLY A 171 -10.31 3.95 -17.21
C GLY A 171 -11.58 3.27 -16.70
N GLY A 172 -12.75 3.81 -16.99
CA GLY A 172 -14.06 3.17 -16.84
C GLY A 172 -14.37 2.63 -15.45
N SER A 173 -14.92 1.42 -15.42
CA SER A 173 -15.32 0.70 -14.19
C SER A 173 -14.16 0.38 -13.21
N LYS A 174 -12.90 0.47 -13.66
CA LYS A 174 -11.71 0.32 -12.80
C LYS A 174 -11.50 1.51 -11.86
N LEU A 175 -12.14 2.65 -12.13
CA LEU A 175 -12.15 3.80 -11.23
C LEU A 175 -13.22 3.61 -10.16
N LYS A 176 -12.98 2.76 -9.19
CA LYS A 176 -13.87 2.59 -8.05
C LYS A 176 -13.98 3.89 -7.26
N GLY A 177 -15.09 4.61 -7.41
CA GLY A 177 -15.43 5.83 -6.67
C GLY A 177 -14.68 7.10 -7.11
N GLY A 178 -15.07 8.23 -6.55
CA GLY A 178 -14.53 9.55 -6.87
C GLY A 178 -13.04 9.72 -6.56
N TRP A 179 -12.49 8.94 -5.61
CA TRP A 179 -11.08 9.02 -5.22
C TRP A 179 -10.10 8.72 -6.37
N GLY A 180 -10.33 7.65 -7.11
CA GLY A 180 -9.47 7.30 -8.24
C GLY A 180 -9.52 8.36 -9.35
N TYR A 181 -10.67 8.98 -9.53
CA TYR A 181 -10.86 10.08 -10.46
C TYR A 181 -10.07 11.34 -10.02
N TYR A 182 -10.19 11.75 -8.78
CA TYR A 182 -9.45 12.89 -8.23
C TYR A 182 -7.93 12.70 -8.33
N LEU A 183 -7.43 11.48 -8.08
CA LEU A 183 -6.01 11.17 -8.27
C LEU A 183 -5.54 11.32 -9.71
N LYS A 184 -6.37 10.93 -10.68
CA LYS A 184 -6.04 11.09 -12.11
C LYS A 184 -6.04 12.55 -12.52
N LEU A 185 -7.00 13.33 -12.08
CA LEU A 185 -7.02 14.77 -12.32
C LEU A 185 -5.76 15.44 -11.78
N ARG A 186 -5.37 15.11 -10.55
CA ARG A 186 -4.13 15.61 -9.95
C ARG A 186 -2.89 15.22 -10.76
N LYS A 187 -2.80 13.96 -11.20
CA LYS A 187 -1.67 13.49 -12.03
C LYS A 187 -1.64 14.17 -13.41
N ALA A 188 -2.79 14.55 -13.94
CA ALA A 188 -2.91 15.28 -15.20
C ALA A 188 -2.73 16.81 -15.04
N GLY A 189 -2.32 17.29 -13.86
CA GLY A 189 -2.12 18.70 -13.61
C GLY A 189 -3.40 19.53 -13.48
N TYR A 190 -4.53 18.87 -13.13
CA TYR A 190 -5.85 19.50 -13.00
C TYR A 190 -6.29 20.19 -14.29
N PRO A 191 -6.61 19.44 -15.36
CA PRO A 191 -7.06 20.01 -16.62
C PRO A 191 -8.32 20.88 -16.43
N GLU A 192 -8.50 21.85 -17.28
CA GLU A 192 -9.68 22.71 -17.30
C GLU A 192 -10.97 21.98 -17.66
N GLY A 193 -12.11 22.65 -17.56
CA GLY A 193 -13.42 22.11 -17.89
C GLY A 193 -14.20 21.51 -16.71
N TYR A 194 -13.77 21.79 -15.49
CA TYR A 194 -14.42 21.32 -14.28
C TYR A 194 -14.85 22.47 -13.38
N GLN A 195 -15.92 22.23 -12.63
CA GLN A 195 -16.44 23.15 -11.61
C GLN A 195 -16.87 22.39 -10.37
N VAL A 196 -17.06 23.11 -9.26
CA VAL A 196 -17.56 22.55 -8.01
C VAL A 196 -19.04 22.89 -7.88
N LEU A 197 -19.90 21.88 -7.81
CA LEU A 197 -21.33 22.02 -7.55
C LEU A 197 -21.72 21.33 -6.25
N CYS A 198 -22.76 21.83 -5.56
CA CYS A 198 -23.43 21.03 -4.56
C CYS A 198 -24.33 19.96 -5.22
N ALA A 199 -24.73 18.95 -4.46
CA ALA A 199 -25.55 17.84 -5.00
C ALA A 199 -26.83 18.36 -5.69
N ASN A 200 -27.53 19.34 -5.10
CA ASN A 200 -28.75 19.89 -5.66
C ASN A 200 -28.50 20.60 -7.00
N CYS A 201 -27.54 21.54 -7.05
CA CYS A 201 -27.18 22.25 -8.28
C CYS A 201 -26.68 21.28 -9.38
N ASN A 202 -26.02 20.20 -9.00
CA ASN A 202 -25.57 19.18 -9.96
C ASN A 202 -26.73 18.39 -10.56
N VAL A 203 -27.78 18.10 -9.77
CA VAL A 203 -29.02 17.47 -10.26
C VAL A 203 -29.77 18.42 -11.20
N ILE A 204 -30.02 19.68 -10.79
CA ILE A 204 -30.69 20.68 -11.60
C ILE A 204 -30.00 20.85 -12.95
N LYS A 205 -28.68 21.07 -12.95
CA LYS A 205 -27.91 21.17 -14.19
C LYS A 205 -28.04 19.95 -15.08
N LYS A 206 -28.09 18.73 -14.51
CA LYS A 206 -28.26 17.51 -15.28
C LYS A 206 -29.61 17.47 -16.00
N GLU A 207 -30.68 17.92 -15.36
CA GLU A 207 -32.01 18.02 -15.96
C GLU A 207 -32.06 19.06 -17.08
N GLU A 208 -31.37 20.19 -16.90
CA GLU A 208 -31.27 21.25 -17.94
C GLU A 208 -30.50 20.79 -19.19
N VAL A 209 -29.43 19.99 -19.00
CA VAL A 209 -28.55 19.53 -20.10
C VAL A 209 -29.12 18.28 -20.80
N ASP A 210 -29.84 17.42 -20.10
CA ASP A 210 -30.47 16.21 -20.66
C ASP A 210 -31.92 16.05 -20.15
N PRO A 211 -32.87 16.76 -20.74
CA PRO A 211 -34.28 16.71 -20.34
C PRO A 211 -34.95 15.34 -20.55
N ARG A 212 -34.26 14.39 -21.20
CA ARG A 212 -34.74 13.00 -21.37
C ARG A 212 -34.41 12.10 -20.19
N GLY A 213 -33.70 12.62 -19.18
CA GLY A 213 -33.28 11.89 -17.99
C GLY A 213 -34.33 11.73 -16.89
N VAL A 214 -35.63 11.84 -17.24
CA VAL A 214 -36.79 11.56 -16.38
C VAL A 214 -37.24 10.14 -16.57
#